data_e14ff8bede11cea29c1fab741b206cd0
#
_entry.id   e14ff8bede11cea29c1fab741b206cd0
#
_cell.length_a   1.000
_cell.length_b   1.000
_cell.length_c   1.000
_cell.angle_alpha   90.00
_cell.angle_beta   90.00
_cell.angle_gamma   90.00
#
_symmetry.space_group_name_H-M   'P 1'
#
loop_
_entity.id
_entity.type
_entity.pdbx_description
1 polymer ?
#
loop_
_entity_poly.entity_id
_entity_poly.type
_entity_poly.pdbx_seq_one_letter_code
_entity_poly.pdbx_strand_id
1 'polypeptide(L)'
;VKGNGETSYTAYLTVPEDTEVYKDFVVLQDRKTGTPYAMDDETVIITEKVANLLRVNTGDKITVTDNDVDKEVTVGHIAENYLMSYVYMSPALYETTFGETPKWNKIEAFIPGLTSENSESYSAKLLALNAVSGTSTTDYVRSKFEEVLNSLNIVTLILMTAAGMLAFIVLYNLNNINITERRRELA
;
A
#
# COMPACT_ATOMS: atom_id res chain seq x y z
N VAL A 1 11.40 5.57 11.01
CA VAL A 1 12.41 6.10 10.05
C VAL A 1 12.41 7.60 10.02
N LYS A 2 13.56 8.21 9.84
CA LYS A 2 13.76 9.66 9.72
C LYS A 2 14.58 9.95 8.46
N GLY A 3 14.27 11.03 7.78
CA GLY A 3 15.07 11.57 6.66
C GLY A 3 15.89 12.79 7.11
N ASN A 4 16.13 13.70 6.19
CA ASN A 4 16.88 14.94 6.44
C ASN A 4 16.15 15.95 7.37
N GLY A 5 14.93 15.67 7.83
CA GLY A 5 14.14 16.48 8.74
C GLY A 5 14.05 15.88 10.14
N GLU A 6 13.53 16.65 11.10
CA GLU A 6 13.31 16.19 12.48
C GLU A 6 12.13 15.21 12.64
N THR A 7 11.26 15.10 11.61
CA THR A 7 10.03 14.31 11.70
C THR A 7 10.33 12.82 11.47
N SER A 8 9.89 11.99 12.40
CA SER A 8 9.97 10.54 12.27
C SER A 8 8.63 9.97 11.77
N TYR A 9 8.72 8.91 10.97
CA TYR A 9 7.56 8.17 10.47
C TYR A 9 7.69 6.69 10.78
N THR A 10 6.57 6.03 10.98
CA THR A 10 6.53 4.58 11.16
C THR A 10 6.57 3.90 9.80
N ALA A 11 7.49 2.95 9.65
CA ALA A 11 7.58 2.05 8.51
C ALA A 11 7.84 0.62 9.00
N TYR A 12 7.44 -0.35 8.21
CA TYR A 12 7.77 -1.75 8.45
C TYR A 12 9.17 -2.03 7.92
N LEU A 13 10.06 -2.45 8.80
CA LEU A 13 11.37 -2.98 8.40
C LEU A 13 11.18 -4.45 8.04
N THR A 14 11.51 -4.80 6.80
CA THR A 14 11.39 -6.15 6.28
C THR A 14 12.77 -6.69 5.94
N VAL A 15 13.16 -7.73 6.64
CA VAL A 15 14.45 -8.44 6.45
C VAL A 15 14.10 -9.89 6.18
N PRO A 16 14.05 -10.34 4.91
CA PRO A 16 13.77 -11.75 4.59
C PRO A 16 14.95 -12.62 4.98
N GLU A 17 14.69 -13.88 5.30
CA GLU A 17 15.77 -14.86 5.57
C GLU A 17 16.58 -15.17 4.30
N ASP A 18 15.90 -15.27 3.16
CA ASP A 18 16.48 -15.48 1.84
C ASP A 18 15.92 -14.45 0.85
N THR A 19 16.77 -13.57 0.35
CA THR A 19 16.41 -12.50 -0.57
C THR A 19 16.02 -13.02 -1.95
N GLU A 20 16.55 -14.18 -2.39
CA GLU A 20 16.21 -14.78 -3.69
C GLU A 20 14.84 -15.43 -3.65
N VAL A 21 14.55 -16.20 -2.60
CA VAL A 21 13.22 -16.80 -2.39
C VAL A 21 12.15 -15.73 -2.18
N TYR A 22 12.50 -14.63 -1.52
CA TYR A 22 11.56 -13.54 -1.25
C TYR A 22 11.00 -12.88 -2.52
N LYS A 23 11.73 -12.91 -3.63
CA LYS A 23 11.27 -12.39 -4.94
C LYS A 23 10.04 -13.10 -5.48
N ASP A 24 9.80 -14.35 -5.07
CA ASP A 24 8.62 -15.11 -5.47
C ASP A 24 7.34 -14.62 -4.77
N PHE A 25 7.50 -13.91 -3.65
CA PHE A 25 6.39 -13.38 -2.84
C PHE A 25 6.16 -11.89 -3.09
N VAL A 26 7.23 -11.11 -3.24
CA VAL A 26 7.16 -9.65 -3.37
C VAL A 26 8.05 -9.17 -4.51
N VAL A 27 7.42 -8.53 -5.49
CA VAL A 27 8.14 -7.90 -6.60
C VAL A 27 8.46 -6.47 -6.22
N LEU A 28 9.74 -6.18 -6.00
CA LEU A 28 10.25 -4.82 -5.80
C LEU A 28 10.70 -4.28 -7.15
N GLN A 29 10.04 -3.25 -7.65
CA GLN A 29 10.32 -2.72 -9.00
C GLN A 29 10.15 -1.20 -9.08
N ASP A 30 10.77 -0.61 -10.08
CA ASP A 30 10.54 0.78 -10.46
C ASP A 30 9.14 0.94 -11.07
N ARG A 31 8.41 1.94 -10.60
CA ARG A 31 7.03 2.19 -11.05
C ARG A 31 6.92 2.55 -12.54
N LYS A 32 7.89 3.26 -13.09
CA LYS A 32 7.82 3.79 -14.45
C LYS A 32 8.34 2.81 -15.48
N THR A 33 9.42 2.12 -15.13
CA THR A 33 10.12 1.21 -16.04
C THR A 33 9.72 -0.25 -15.86
N GLY A 34 9.16 -0.61 -14.69
CA GLY A 34 8.91 -2.00 -14.29
C GLY A 34 10.19 -2.80 -14.07
N THR A 35 11.35 -2.13 -13.96
CA THR A 35 12.62 -2.80 -13.73
C THR A 35 12.65 -3.36 -12.32
N PRO A 36 12.86 -4.69 -12.16
CA PRO A 36 12.93 -5.29 -10.83
C PRO A 36 14.22 -4.89 -10.12
N TYR A 37 14.13 -4.72 -8.80
CA TYR A 37 15.25 -4.46 -7.92
C TYR A 37 15.60 -5.71 -7.11
N ALA A 38 16.88 -5.98 -6.96
CA ALA A 38 17.40 -6.95 -6.02
C ALA A 38 17.86 -6.25 -4.75
N MET A 39 17.67 -6.88 -3.59
CA MET A 39 18.29 -6.42 -2.35
C MET A 39 19.79 -6.68 -2.42
N ASP A 40 20.58 -5.70 -2.02
CA ASP A 40 22.03 -5.82 -1.85
C ASP A 40 22.42 -5.66 -0.38
N ASP A 41 23.72 -5.84 -0.10
CA ASP A 41 24.25 -5.80 1.26
C ASP A 41 24.82 -4.42 1.65
N GLU A 42 24.59 -3.40 0.82
CA GLU A 42 25.12 -2.04 1.02
C GLU A 42 24.01 -1.00 1.19
N THR A 43 22.85 -1.22 0.56
CA THR A 43 21.77 -0.23 0.48
C THR A 43 20.39 -0.81 0.83
N VAL A 44 19.48 0.08 1.18
CA VAL A 44 18.09 -0.31 1.45
C VAL A 44 17.18 0.05 0.26
N ILE A 45 16.13 -0.74 0.09
CA ILE A 45 15.03 -0.40 -0.81
C ILE A 45 13.89 0.16 0.04
N ILE A 46 13.41 1.35 -0.30
CA ILE A 46 12.28 1.96 0.37
C ILE A 46 11.09 2.09 -0.56
N THR A 47 9.88 2.17 -0.01
CA THR A 47 8.69 2.41 -0.82
C THR A 47 8.57 3.89 -1.20
N GLU A 48 7.92 4.19 -2.34
CA GLU A 48 7.66 5.57 -2.81
C GLU A 48 7.02 6.43 -1.71
N LYS A 49 6.14 5.84 -0.90
CA LYS A 49 5.50 6.54 0.21
C LYS A 49 6.51 6.99 1.26
N VAL A 50 7.47 6.14 1.61
CA VAL A 50 8.56 6.50 2.54
C VAL A 50 9.43 7.59 1.94
N ALA A 51 9.83 7.44 0.67
CA ALA A 51 10.63 8.43 -0.04
C ALA A 51 9.96 9.82 -0.05
N ASN A 52 8.67 9.87 -0.35
CA ASN A 52 7.89 11.11 -0.38
C ASN A 52 7.73 11.74 1.02
N LEU A 53 7.46 10.94 2.06
CA LEU A 53 7.33 11.41 3.44
C LEU A 53 8.64 11.99 3.98
N LEU A 54 9.75 11.33 3.70
CA LEU A 54 11.08 11.73 4.13
C LEU A 54 11.73 12.76 3.20
N ARG A 55 11.18 12.97 2.00
CA ARG A 55 11.72 13.83 0.93
C ARG A 55 13.14 13.43 0.54
N VAL A 56 13.34 12.14 0.34
CA VAL A 56 14.63 11.54 -0.02
C VAL A 56 14.58 10.88 -1.39
N ASN A 57 15.72 10.78 -2.03
CA ASN A 57 15.95 10.13 -3.32
C ASN A 57 16.95 8.98 -3.17
N THR A 58 17.15 8.23 -4.26
CA THR A 58 18.22 7.25 -4.36
C THR A 58 19.57 7.91 -4.11
N GLY A 59 20.40 7.31 -3.27
CA GLY A 59 21.70 7.82 -2.83
C GLY A 59 21.66 8.63 -1.54
N ASP A 60 20.47 9.09 -1.10
CA ASP A 60 20.35 9.80 0.16
C ASP A 60 20.43 8.84 1.36
N LYS A 61 20.78 9.40 2.51
CA LYS A 61 20.83 8.66 3.76
C LYS A 61 19.54 8.85 4.56
N ILE A 62 19.10 7.80 5.22
CA ILE A 62 17.98 7.81 6.16
C ILE A 62 18.38 7.16 7.46
N THR A 63 17.75 7.55 8.56
CA THR A 63 17.89 6.87 9.84
C THR A 63 16.78 5.85 10.00
N VAL A 64 17.14 4.61 10.21
CA VAL A 64 16.22 3.52 10.58
C VAL A 64 16.39 3.24 12.07
N THR A 65 15.27 3.25 12.79
CA THR A 65 15.24 2.92 14.21
C THR A 65 14.64 1.52 14.37
N ASP A 66 15.39 0.62 14.95
CA ASP A 66 14.91 -0.70 15.35
C ASP A 66 15.28 -0.94 16.82
N ASN A 67 14.32 -1.40 17.65
CA ASN A 67 14.51 -1.62 19.08
C ASN A 67 15.19 -0.44 19.80
N ASP A 68 14.77 0.80 19.51
CA ASP A 68 15.33 2.05 20.03
C ASP A 68 16.79 2.34 19.63
N VAL A 69 17.33 1.60 18.67
CA VAL A 69 18.66 1.84 18.10
C VAL A 69 18.54 2.55 16.76
N ASP A 70 19.06 3.76 16.70
CA ASP A 70 19.10 4.58 15.47
C ASP A 70 20.33 4.23 14.65
N LYS A 71 20.15 3.88 13.37
CA LYS A 71 21.23 3.58 12.42
C LYS A 71 21.00 4.30 11.10
N GLU A 72 22.08 4.83 10.54
CA GLU A 72 22.07 5.49 9.24
C GLU A 72 22.31 4.46 8.14
N VAL A 73 21.45 4.47 7.11
CA VAL A 73 21.55 3.59 5.94
C VAL A 73 21.33 4.39 4.67
N THR A 74 21.90 3.92 3.56
CA THR A 74 21.77 4.57 2.26
C THR A 74 20.62 3.98 1.46
N VAL A 75 19.82 4.83 0.84
CA VAL A 75 18.71 4.44 -0.05
C VAL A 75 19.29 4.03 -1.40
N GLY A 76 19.23 2.76 -1.76
CA GLY A 76 19.65 2.26 -3.06
C GLY A 76 18.59 2.40 -4.12
N HIS A 77 17.35 2.01 -3.78
CA HIS A 77 16.23 2.04 -4.71
C HIS A 77 14.94 2.48 -4.04
N ILE A 78 14.02 3.03 -4.85
CA ILE A 78 12.68 3.40 -4.44
C ILE A 78 11.71 2.52 -5.22
N ALA A 79 11.05 1.59 -4.52
CA ALA A 79 10.16 0.62 -5.12
C ALA A 79 8.71 1.11 -5.14
N GLU A 80 7.99 0.72 -6.19
CA GLU A 80 6.55 0.88 -6.28
C GLU A 80 5.84 0.16 -5.12
N ASN A 81 5.00 0.90 -4.39
CA ASN A 81 4.09 0.31 -3.43
C ASN A 81 2.94 1.27 -3.13
N TYR A 82 1.71 0.75 -3.20
CA TYR A 82 0.49 1.52 -2.96
C TYR A 82 0.00 1.46 -1.52
N LEU A 83 0.50 0.48 -0.76
CA LEU A 83 0.02 0.20 0.60
C LEU A 83 1.17 0.26 1.58
N MET A 84 0.90 0.92 2.72
CA MET A 84 1.81 1.01 3.85
C MET A 84 3.16 1.66 3.50
N SER A 85 4.10 1.56 4.42
CA SER A 85 5.43 2.13 4.32
C SER A 85 6.42 1.05 4.69
N TYR A 86 7.32 0.69 3.77
CA TYR A 86 8.29 -0.38 4.00
C TYR A 86 9.72 0.10 3.75
N VAL A 87 10.63 -0.46 4.50
CA VAL A 87 12.08 -0.46 4.27
C VAL A 87 12.50 -1.91 4.15
N TYR A 88 13.10 -2.28 3.03
CA TYR A 88 13.60 -3.61 2.77
C TYR A 88 15.12 -3.62 2.89
N MET A 89 15.65 -4.59 3.59
CA MET A 89 17.07 -4.72 3.90
C MET A 89 17.47 -6.19 3.81
N SER A 90 18.66 -6.47 3.28
CA SER A 90 19.19 -7.83 3.30
C SER A 90 19.59 -8.24 4.73
N PRO A 91 19.62 -9.55 5.06
CA PRO A 91 20.10 -10.01 6.36
C PRO A 91 21.52 -9.55 6.66
N ALA A 92 22.41 -9.59 5.67
CA ALA A 92 23.81 -9.17 5.83
C ALA A 92 23.94 -7.68 6.13
N LEU A 93 23.15 -6.84 5.43
CA LEU A 93 23.12 -5.41 5.72
C LEU A 93 22.55 -5.14 7.12
N TYR A 94 21.51 -5.88 7.54
CA TYR A 94 20.96 -5.75 8.89
C TYR A 94 21.99 -6.08 9.96
N GLU A 95 22.68 -7.23 9.83
CA GLU A 95 23.73 -7.64 10.77
C GLU A 95 24.89 -6.62 10.84
N THR A 96 25.31 -6.11 9.69
CA THR A 96 26.35 -5.08 9.62
C THR A 96 25.91 -3.78 10.26
N THR A 97 24.65 -3.40 10.07
CA THR A 97 24.09 -2.12 10.53
C THR A 97 23.78 -2.16 12.03
N PHE A 98 23.08 -3.19 12.50
CA PHE A 98 22.59 -3.28 13.87
C PHE A 98 23.50 -4.12 14.81
N GLY A 99 24.37 -4.94 14.24
CA GLY A 99 25.32 -5.77 15.01
C GLY A 99 24.68 -7.03 15.62
N GLU A 100 23.48 -7.39 15.19
CA GLU A 100 22.75 -8.57 15.63
C GLU A 100 22.05 -9.28 14.47
N THR A 101 21.82 -10.58 14.60
CA THR A 101 21.10 -11.38 13.61
C THR A 101 19.61 -11.02 13.64
N PRO A 102 18.94 -10.88 12.48
CA PRO A 102 17.51 -10.62 12.42
C PRO A 102 16.69 -11.67 13.17
N LYS A 103 15.65 -11.23 13.88
CA LYS A 103 14.67 -12.13 14.51
C LYS A 103 13.43 -12.19 13.65
N TRP A 104 13.25 -13.27 12.92
CA TRP A 104 12.10 -13.43 12.04
C TRP A 104 10.82 -13.66 12.85
N ASN A 105 9.85 -12.82 12.60
CA ASN A 105 8.56 -12.81 13.29
C ASN A 105 7.36 -12.99 12.36
N LYS A 106 7.62 -13.19 11.06
CA LYS A 106 6.62 -13.38 10.00
C LYS A 106 7.02 -14.53 9.10
N ILE A 107 6.06 -15.33 8.69
CA ILE A 107 6.23 -16.38 7.69
C ILE A 107 5.30 -16.05 6.53
N GLU A 108 5.84 -16.00 5.32
CA GLU A 108 5.09 -15.96 4.08
C GLU A 108 5.16 -17.33 3.42
N ALA A 109 4.01 -17.87 3.03
CA ALA A 109 3.93 -19.22 2.47
C ALA A 109 2.88 -19.29 1.36
N PHE A 110 3.20 -20.03 0.32
CA PHE A 110 2.24 -20.47 -0.67
C PHE A 110 1.63 -21.79 -0.21
N ILE A 111 0.32 -21.81 -0.03
CA ILE A 111 -0.42 -23.01 0.40
C ILE A 111 -1.20 -23.55 -0.80
N PRO A 112 -0.80 -24.68 -1.40
CA PRO A 112 -1.54 -25.28 -2.50
C PRO A 112 -2.97 -25.61 -2.08
N GLY A 113 -3.94 -25.22 -2.91
CA GLY A 113 -5.37 -25.46 -2.63
C GLY A 113 -6.00 -24.52 -1.60
N LEU A 114 -5.30 -23.46 -1.17
CA LEU A 114 -5.92 -22.38 -0.42
C LEU A 114 -6.85 -21.59 -1.35
N THR A 115 -8.09 -21.41 -0.90
CA THR A 115 -9.13 -20.64 -1.60
C THR A 115 -9.79 -19.68 -0.61
N SER A 116 -10.54 -18.71 -1.12
CA SER A 116 -11.30 -17.78 -0.25
C SER A 116 -12.29 -18.52 0.66
N GLU A 117 -12.84 -19.65 0.18
CA GLU A 117 -13.82 -20.44 0.94
C GLU A 117 -13.22 -21.22 2.11
N ASN A 118 -11.97 -21.69 1.98
CA ASN A 118 -11.30 -22.47 3.01
C ASN A 118 -10.27 -21.68 3.84
N SER A 119 -9.95 -20.45 3.45
CA SER A 119 -8.95 -19.59 4.07
C SER A 119 -9.21 -19.34 5.56
N GLU A 120 -10.49 -19.18 5.94
CA GLU A 120 -10.88 -18.98 7.34
C GLU A 120 -10.59 -20.22 8.20
N SER A 121 -10.84 -21.42 7.67
CA SER A 121 -10.53 -22.68 8.33
C SER A 121 -9.03 -22.89 8.52
N TYR A 122 -8.22 -22.54 7.51
CA TYR A 122 -6.76 -22.57 7.63
C TYR A 122 -6.26 -21.55 8.65
N SER A 123 -6.78 -20.33 8.61
CA SER A 123 -6.44 -19.27 9.57
C SER A 123 -6.76 -19.69 11.00
N ALA A 124 -7.94 -20.30 11.23
CA ALA A 124 -8.33 -20.79 12.56
C ALA A 124 -7.37 -21.88 13.07
N LYS A 125 -6.94 -22.80 12.20
CA LYS A 125 -5.97 -23.84 12.56
C LYS A 125 -4.59 -23.26 12.90
N LEU A 126 -4.14 -22.25 12.17
CA LEU A 126 -2.87 -21.57 12.44
C LEU A 126 -2.93 -20.76 13.73
N LEU A 127 -4.02 -20.04 13.96
CA LEU A 127 -4.23 -19.26 15.18
C LEU A 127 -4.39 -20.12 16.44
N ALA A 128 -4.72 -21.41 16.29
CA ALA A 128 -4.72 -22.35 17.40
C ALA A 128 -3.31 -22.72 17.89
N LEU A 129 -2.27 -22.37 17.13
CA LEU A 129 -0.88 -22.52 17.54
C LEU A 129 -0.47 -21.34 18.44
N ASN A 130 0.06 -21.60 19.62
CA ASN A 130 0.45 -20.57 20.57
C ASN A 130 1.51 -19.59 20.05
N ALA A 131 2.25 -19.97 19.01
CA ALA A 131 3.28 -19.16 18.39
C ALA A 131 2.74 -18.19 17.31
N VAL A 132 1.48 -18.32 16.90
CA VAL A 132 0.89 -17.53 15.83
C VAL A 132 -0.04 -16.47 16.43
N SER A 133 0.32 -15.21 16.29
CA SER A 133 -0.47 -14.07 16.79
C SER A 133 -1.48 -13.52 15.76
N GLY A 134 -1.28 -13.81 14.48
CA GLY A 134 -2.16 -13.33 13.41
C GLY A 134 -1.89 -14.03 12.09
N THR A 135 -2.90 -14.06 11.25
CA THR A 135 -2.83 -14.58 9.88
C THR A 135 -3.49 -13.61 8.92
N SER A 136 -3.00 -13.55 7.69
CA SER A 136 -3.62 -12.80 6.61
C SER A 136 -3.42 -13.55 5.30
N THR A 137 -4.43 -13.60 4.46
CA THR A 137 -4.34 -14.18 3.13
C THR A 137 -4.46 -13.09 2.08
N THR A 138 -3.83 -13.27 0.93
CA THR A 138 -3.94 -12.33 -0.20
C THR A 138 -5.39 -12.14 -0.65
N ASP A 139 -6.18 -13.22 -0.64
CA ASP A 139 -7.60 -13.15 -1.00
C ASP A 139 -8.42 -12.32 -0.01
N TYR A 140 -8.12 -12.41 1.29
CA TYR A 140 -8.78 -11.56 2.29
C TYR A 140 -8.48 -10.09 2.05
N VAL A 141 -7.22 -9.74 1.78
CA VAL A 141 -6.84 -8.37 1.46
C VAL A 141 -7.54 -7.90 0.19
N ARG A 142 -7.55 -8.72 -0.87
CA ARG A 142 -8.24 -8.42 -2.13
C ARG A 142 -9.73 -8.16 -1.90
N SER A 143 -10.43 -9.04 -1.17
CA SER A 143 -11.86 -8.88 -0.91
C SER A 143 -12.18 -7.58 -0.17
N LYS A 144 -11.32 -7.18 0.78
CA LYS A 144 -11.48 -5.89 1.46
C LYS A 144 -11.32 -4.69 0.53
N PHE A 145 -10.41 -4.75 -0.43
CA PHE A 145 -10.31 -3.73 -1.47
C PHE A 145 -11.54 -3.68 -2.37
N GLU A 146 -12.04 -4.84 -2.79
CA GLU A 146 -13.25 -4.92 -3.61
C GLU A 146 -14.48 -4.35 -2.87
N GLU A 147 -14.64 -4.60 -1.58
CA GLU A 147 -15.68 -3.98 -0.75
C GLU A 147 -15.58 -2.45 -0.75
N VAL A 148 -14.38 -1.89 -0.58
CA VAL A 148 -14.15 -0.44 -0.61
C VAL A 148 -14.47 0.14 -2.00
N LEU A 149 -14.00 -0.51 -3.08
CA LEU A 149 -14.28 -0.07 -4.44
C LEU A 149 -15.78 -0.11 -4.76
N ASN A 150 -16.49 -1.15 -4.32
CA ASN A 150 -17.94 -1.24 -4.49
C ASN A 150 -18.67 -0.14 -3.73
N SER A 151 -18.24 0.20 -2.52
CA SER A 151 -18.79 1.31 -1.76
C SER A 151 -18.61 2.66 -2.50
N LEU A 152 -17.45 2.89 -3.12
CA LEU A 152 -17.19 4.07 -3.93
C LEU A 152 -18.08 4.12 -5.19
N ASN A 153 -18.34 2.97 -5.82
CA ASN A 153 -19.27 2.88 -6.96
C ASN A 153 -20.70 3.29 -6.58
N ILE A 154 -21.18 2.89 -5.40
CA ILE A 154 -22.50 3.28 -4.90
C ILE A 154 -22.58 4.80 -4.69
N VAL A 155 -21.55 5.39 -4.07
CA VAL A 155 -21.49 6.86 -3.87
C VAL A 155 -21.49 7.58 -5.23
N THR A 156 -20.73 7.10 -6.19
CA THR A 156 -20.68 7.65 -7.55
C THR A 156 -22.05 7.59 -8.23
N LEU A 157 -22.77 6.48 -8.11
CA LEU A 157 -24.11 6.31 -8.65
C LEU A 157 -25.10 7.31 -8.03
N ILE A 158 -25.05 7.51 -6.72
CA ILE A 158 -25.90 8.49 -6.00
C ILE A 158 -25.61 9.90 -6.52
N LEU A 159 -24.32 10.27 -6.64
CA LEU A 159 -23.93 11.59 -7.13
C LEU A 159 -24.37 11.83 -8.59
N MET A 160 -24.17 10.83 -9.47
CA MET A 160 -24.66 10.90 -10.87
C MET A 160 -26.17 11.10 -10.93
N THR A 161 -26.94 10.35 -10.12
CA THR A 161 -28.39 10.45 -10.07
C THR A 161 -28.82 11.83 -9.58
N ALA A 162 -28.20 12.34 -8.51
CA ALA A 162 -28.48 13.68 -7.99
C ALA A 162 -28.16 14.79 -9.00
N ALA A 163 -27.02 14.70 -9.68
CA ALA A 163 -26.63 15.64 -10.73
C ALA A 163 -27.60 15.61 -11.92
N GLY A 164 -28.02 14.40 -12.33
CA GLY A 164 -29.02 14.23 -13.39
C GLY A 164 -30.38 14.85 -13.05
N MET A 165 -30.83 14.64 -11.82
CA MET A 165 -32.07 15.27 -11.32
C MET A 165 -31.98 16.79 -11.30
N LEU A 166 -30.86 17.34 -10.84
CA LEU A 166 -30.65 18.79 -10.83
C LEU A 166 -30.66 19.37 -12.24
N ALA A 167 -29.94 18.73 -13.18
CA ALA A 167 -29.89 19.13 -14.59
C ALA A 167 -31.32 19.11 -15.20
N PHE A 168 -32.09 18.07 -14.89
CA PHE A 168 -33.50 17.97 -15.36
C PHE A 168 -34.38 19.12 -14.82
N ILE A 169 -34.27 19.44 -13.52
CA ILE A 169 -35.02 20.55 -12.90
C ILE A 169 -34.65 21.89 -13.56
N VAL A 170 -33.36 22.13 -13.81
CA VAL A 170 -32.90 23.36 -14.47
C VAL A 170 -33.43 23.45 -15.88
N LEU A 171 -33.34 22.39 -16.68
CA LEU A 171 -33.87 22.35 -18.04
C LEU A 171 -35.41 22.53 -18.06
N TYR A 172 -36.10 21.90 -17.14
CA TYR A 172 -37.57 22.05 -17.01
C TYR A 172 -37.97 23.50 -16.70
N ASN A 173 -37.25 24.15 -15.75
CA ASN A 173 -37.51 25.56 -15.41
C ASN A 173 -37.21 26.50 -16.58
N LEU A 174 -36.10 26.31 -17.28
CA LEU A 174 -35.73 27.09 -18.48
C LEU A 174 -36.80 26.93 -19.59
N ASN A 175 -37.27 25.71 -19.81
CA ASN A 175 -38.27 25.44 -20.81
C ASN A 175 -39.61 26.12 -20.46
N ASN A 176 -40.02 26.09 -19.20
CA ASN A 176 -41.24 26.79 -18.71
C ASN A 176 -41.13 28.31 -18.88
N ILE A 177 -39.98 28.91 -18.59
CA ILE A 177 -39.76 30.34 -18.77
C ILE A 177 -39.86 30.70 -20.27
N ASN A 178 -39.18 29.95 -21.15
CA ASN A 178 -39.25 30.16 -22.60
C ASN A 178 -40.65 30.07 -23.15
N ILE A 179 -41.45 29.10 -22.70
CA ILE A 179 -42.85 28.96 -23.13
C ILE A 179 -43.71 30.15 -22.64
N THR A 180 -43.49 30.61 -21.43
CA THR A 180 -44.23 31.74 -20.85
C THR A 180 -43.90 33.05 -21.55
N GLU A 181 -42.66 33.32 -21.90
CA GLU A 181 -42.24 34.50 -22.66
C GLU A 181 -42.83 34.49 -24.08
N ARG A 182 -42.75 33.34 -24.82
CA ARG A 182 -43.35 33.24 -26.16
C ARG A 182 -44.87 33.42 -26.15
N ARG A 183 -45.57 32.95 -25.13
CA ARG A 183 -47.04 33.21 -24.99
C ARG A 183 -47.34 34.66 -24.78
N ARG A 184 -46.46 35.42 -24.15
CA ARG A 184 -46.60 36.86 -23.90
C ARG A 184 -46.30 37.70 -25.15
N GLU A 185 -45.47 37.22 -26.06
CA GLU A 185 -45.18 37.86 -27.35
C GLU A 185 -46.27 37.63 -28.40
N LEU A 186 -47.09 36.59 -28.25
CA LEU A 186 -48.16 36.22 -29.17
C LEU A 186 -49.56 36.66 -28.74
N ALA A 187 -49.69 37.28 -27.58
CA ALA A 187 -50.94 37.85 -27.07
C ALA A 187 -50.95 39.40 -27.21
#